data_8e07d3d30b86d637ec0584471651e0ae
#
_entry.id   8e07d3d30b86d637ec0584471651e0ae
#
_cell.length_a   1.000
_cell.length_b   1.000
_cell.length_c   1.000
_cell.angle_alpha   90.00
_cell.angle_beta   90.00
_cell.angle_gamma   90.00
#
_symmetry.space_group_name_H-M   'P 1'
#
loop_
_entity.id
_entity.type
_entity.pdbx_description
1 polymer ?
#
loop_
_entity_poly.entity_id
_entity_poly.type
_entity_poly.pdbx_seq_one_letter_code
_entity_poly.pdbx_strand_id
1 'polypeptide(L)'
;MVITDSGLLKGPDPVEMCRRAAAGGEGATIIQVRLKDAPPREVLALARALVGALAVPVIVNDRVDVALAAGAAGTHLGQEDPPLDRLRPHVPPGFLLGLSVGSPAEAERGRAWPADYWSVGPCFATANKSDAGAPLGAEGFRRLAQLAPAGTPVIGIGGVTVANAAAVVRAGAAGVAVIGAVWGGGATDPGAAARALRAAIA
;
A
#
# COMPACT_ATOMS: atom_id res chain seq x y z
N MET A 1 1.46 -5.42 3.03
CA MET A 1 1.54 -3.95 3.24
C MET A 1 0.36 -3.48 4.06
N VAL A 2 0.57 -2.62 5.04
CA VAL A 2 -0.51 -1.94 5.78
C VAL A 2 -0.44 -0.44 5.46
N ILE A 3 -1.58 0.15 5.11
CA ILE A 3 -1.68 1.56 4.72
C ILE A 3 -2.40 2.31 5.84
N THR A 4 -1.85 3.43 6.29
CA THR A 4 -2.50 4.26 7.32
C THR A 4 -3.73 4.97 6.77
N ASP A 5 -4.58 5.43 7.66
CA ASP A 5 -5.80 6.18 7.34
C ASP A 5 -5.88 7.44 8.22
N SER A 6 -6.55 8.47 7.73
CA SER A 6 -6.72 9.73 8.49
C SER A 6 -7.46 9.55 9.82
N GLY A 7 -8.26 8.50 9.96
CA GLY A 7 -8.90 8.11 11.22
C GLY A 7 -7.90 7.73 12.31
N LEU A 8 -6.73 7.23 11.92
CA LEU A 8 -5.66 6.84 12.84
C LEU A 8 -5.15 8.01 13.69
N LEU A 9 -5.17 9.23 13.14
CA LEU A 9 -4.75 10.44 13.86
C LEU A 9 -5.73 10.86 14.97
N LYS A 10 -6.96 10.35 14.94
CA LYS A 10 -8.01 10.66 15.92
C LYS A 10 -8.05 9.68 17.10
N GLY A 11 -7.25 8.64 17.04
CA GLY A 11 -7.20 7.54 18.02
C GLY A 11 -5.96 7.57 18.92
N PRO A 12 -5.56 6.41 19.44
CA PRO A 12 -4.30 6.23 20.16
C PRO A 12 -3.09 6.61 19.29
N ASP A 13 -1.91 6.70 19.92
CA ASP A 13 -0.65 7.04 19.25
C ASP A 13 -0.47 6.27 17.94
N PRO A 14 -0.49 6.95 16.76
CA PRO A 14 -0.40 6.30 15.46
C PRO A 14 0.93 5.57 15.23
N VAL A 15 2.00 6.00 15.89
CA VAL A 15 3.31 5.34 15.81
C VAL A 15 3.26 3.99 16.52
N GLU A 16 2.68 3.96 17.72
CA GLU A 16 2.50 2.71 18.45
C GLU A 16 1.57 1.74 17.73
N MET A 17 0.49 2.24 17.14
CA MET A 17 -0.42 1.41 16.34
C MET A 17 0.29 0.77 15.14
N CYS A 18 1.11 1.53 14.41
CA CYS A 18 1.90 1.01 13.29
C CYS A 18 3.00 0.04 13.77
N ARG A 19 3.63 0.32 14.93
CA ARG A 19 4.60 -0.60 15.53
C ARG A 19 3.97 -1.96 15.85
N ARG A 20 2.78 -1.97 16.43
CA ARG A 20 2.03 -3.21 16.71
C ARG A 20 1.67 -3.95 15.42
N ALA A 21 1.21 -3.23 14.38
CA ALA A 21 0.90 -3.83 13.08
C ALA A 21 2.12 -4.46 12.40
N ALA A 22 3.33 -3.95 12.62
CA ALA A 22 4.58 -4.41 12.04
C ALA A 22 5.37 -5.38 12.94
N ALA A 23 4.91 -5.63 14.18
CA ALA A 23 5.69 -6.33 15.19
C ALA A 23 5.94 -7.81 14.87
N GLY A 24 7.08 -8.32 15.33
CA GLY A 24 7.39 -9.75 15.43
C GLY A 24 7.75 -10.44 14.12
N GLY A 25 7.98 -9.71 13.02
CA GLY A 25 8.29 -10.34 11.72
C GLY A 25 7.10 -11.05 11.05
N GLU A 26 6.01 -11.27 11.78
CA GLU A 26 4.78 -11.95 11.33
C GLU A 26 3.66 -10.96 10.97
N GLY A 27 3.90 -9.66 11.13
CA GLY A 27 2.96 -8.58 10.82
C GLY A 27 3.14 -7.99 9.43
N ALA A 28 2.89 -6.69 9.33
CA ALA A 28 3.12 -5.93 8.11
C ALA A 28 4.61 -5.90 7.74
N THR A 29 4.91 -6.11 6.47
CA THR A 29 6.28 -6.04 5.92
C THR A 29 6.62 -4.67 5.35
N ILE A 30 5.63 -3.83 5.11
CA ILE A 30 5.75 -2.44 4.66
C ILE A 30 4.62 -1.65 5.30
N ILE A 31 4.91 -0.44 5.77
CA ILE A 31 3.90 0.55 6.17
C ILE A 31 3.86 1.67 5.13
N GLN A 32 2.66 1.97 4.61
CA GLN A 32 2.45 3.12 3.75
C GLN A 32 1.72 4.22 4.52
N VAL A 33 2.34 5.40 4.58
CA VAL A 33 1.73 6.60 5.17
C VAL A 33 0.78 7.23 4.16
N ARG A 34 -0.51 7.18 4.47
CA ARG A 34 -1.57 7.81 3.69
C ARG A 34 -2.53 8.50 4.65
N LEU A 35 -2.51 9.82 4.63
CA LEU A 35 -3.41 10.67 5.40
C LEU A 35 -4.16 11.56 4.39
N LYS A 36 -5.38 11.13 4.04
CA LYS A 36 -6.22 11.88 3.12
C LYS A 36 -6.57 13.23 3.75
N ASP A 37 -6.44 14.30 2.98
CA ASP A 37 -6.76 15.68 3.36
C ASP A 37 -5.89 16.28 4.50
N ALA A 38 -4.84 15.59 4.96
CA ALA A 38 -3.92 16.12 5.95
C ALA A 38 -2.90 17.08 5.32
N PRO A 39 -2.53 18.16 6.03
CA PRO A 39 -1.46 19.05 5.58
C PRO A 39 -0.14 18.28 5.38
N PRO A 40 0.68 18.64 4.39
CA PRO A 40 1.98 17.96 4.14
C PRO A 40 2.88 17.87 5.36
N ARG A 41 2.85 18.86 6.25
CA ARG A 41 3.63 18.86 7.50
C ARG A 41 3.24 17.74 8.45
N GLU A 42 1.97 17.35 8.49
CA GLU A 42 1.48 16.25 9.34
C GLU A 42 1.87 14.89 8.75
N VAL A 43 1.75 14.76 7.41
CA VAL A 43 2.25 13.57 6.70
C VAL A 43 3.74 13.39 6.93
N LEU A 44 4.53 14.48 6.83
CA LEU A 44 5.97 14.45 7.08
C LEU A 44 6.29 14.07 8.53
N ALA A 45 5.60 14.66 9.50
CA ALA A 45 5.81 14.37 10.91
C ALA A 45 5.58 12.88 11.22
N LEU A 46 4.46 12.31 10.75
CA LEU A 46 4.16 10.90 10.93
C LEU A 46 5.17 10.01 10.19
N ALA A 47 5.49 10.32 8.93
CA ALA A 47 6.44 9.53 8.14
C ALA A 47 7.82 9.47 8.82
N ARG A 48 8.34 10.61 9.29
CA ARG A 48 9.62 10.65 10.03
C ARG A 48 9.60 9.85 11.32
N ALA A 49 8.50 9.97 12.08
CA ALA A 49 8.34 9.22 13.32
C ALA A 49 8.32 7.71 13.06
N LEU A 50 7.62 7.27 12.01
CA LEU A 50 7.56 5.85 11.62
C LEU A 50 8.89 5.34 11.06
N VAL A 51 9.60 6.12 10.25
CA VAL A 51 10.95 5.76 9.75
C VAL A 51 11.92 5.53 10.92
N GLY A 52 11.85 6.36 11.95
CA GLY A 52 12.70 6.22 13.16
C GLY A 52 12.27 5.08 14.10
N ALA A 53 11.01 4.64 14.05
CA ALA A 53 10.45 3.69 15.02
C ALA A 53 10.30 2.26 14.49
N LEU A 54 10.31 2.04 13.17
CA LEU A 54 10.01 0.75 12.56
C LEU A 54 11.23 0.11 11.91
N ALA A 55 11.34 -1.20 12.03
CA ALA A 55 12.35 -2.00 11.31
C ALA A 55 11.91 -2.35 9.87
N VAL A 56 10.64 -2.16 9.54
CA VAL A 56 10.11 -2.41 8.19
C VAL A 56 10.14 -1.12 7.35
N PRO A 57 10.29 -1.22 6.02
CA PRO A 57 10.23 -0.06 5.15
C PRO A 57 8.96 0.76 5.33
N VAL A 58 9.12 2.09 5.36
CA VAL A 58 8.04 3.07 5.34
C VAL A 58 8.02 3.73 3.97
N ILE A 59 6.87 3.80 3.32
CA ILE A 59 6.67 4.54 2.07
C ILE A 59 5.58 5.60 2.27
N VAL A 60 5.56 6.63 1.42
CA VAL A 60 4.57 7.72 1.49
C VAL A 60 3.68 7.71 0.25
N ASN A 61 2.39 7.90 0.43
CA ASN A 61 1.42 7.97 -0.66
C ASN A 61 1.50 9.33 -1.39
N ASP A 62 1.54 9.36 -2.72
CA ASP A 62 1.49 10.49 -3.66
C ASP A 62 2.64 11.51 -3.55
N ARG A 63 3.22 11.71 -2.38
CA ARG A 63 4.14 12.80 -2.05
C ARG A 63 5.60 12.35 -2.02
N VAL A 64 6.25 12.35 -3.20
CA VAL A 64 7.68 12.03 -3.36
C VAL A 64 8.56 12.98 -2.53
N ASP A 65 8.24 14.27 -2.54
CA ASP A 65 8.95 15.30 -1.77
C ASP A 65 8.91 15.04 -0.26
N VAL A 66 7.75 14.64 0.26
CA VAL A 66 7.57 14.27 1.67
C VAL A 66 8.32 12.97 1.98
N ALA A 67 8.25 11.98 1.09
CA ALA A 67 8.97 10.71 1.26
C ALA A 67 10.49 10.93 1.37
N LEU A 68 11.05 11.74 0.48
CA LEU A 68 12.48 12.10 0.51
C LEU A 68 12.84 12.88 1.79
N ALA A 69 12.05 13.89 2.16
CA ALA A 69 12.28 14.69 3.35
C ALA A 69 12.15 13.88 4.65
N ALA A 70 11.35 12.80 4.65
CA ALA A 70 11.19 11.89 5.79
C ALA A 70 12.31 10.84 5.89
N GLY A 71 13.11 10.64 4.83
CA GLY A 71 14.01 9.50 4.71
C GLY A 71 13.27 8.16 4.52
N ALA A 72 12.07 8.21 3.94
CA ALA A 72 11.28 7.03 3.67
C ALA A 72 11.89 6.16 2.57
N ALA A 73 11.56 4.87 2.56
CA ALA A 73 12.09 3.91 1.60
C ALA A 73 11.51 4.09 0.18
N GLY A 74 10.44 4.87 0.01
CA GLY A 74 9.81 5.05 -1.28
C GLY A 74 8.49 5.83 -1.23
N THR A 75 7.82 5.83 -2.37
CA THR A 75 6.49 6.42 -2.54
C THR A 75 5.60 5.49 -3.36
N HIS A 76 4.28 5.66 -3.20
CA HIS A 76 3.26 4.99 -4.00
C HIS A 76 2.42 6.03 -4.73
N LEU A 77 2.25 5.87 -6.04
CA LEU A 77 1.67 6.86 -6.92
C LEU A 77 0.46 6.30 -7.68
N GLY A 78 -0.50 7.16 -7.96
CA GLY A 78 -1.64 6.91 -8.82
C GLY A 78 -1.37 7.31 -10.28
N GLN A 79 -2.39 7.22 -11.10
CA GLN A 79 -2.31 7.53 -12.54
C GLN A 79 -2.31 9.04 -12.85
N GLU A 80 -2.79 9.86 -11.91
CA GLU A 80 -2.86 11.32 -12.03
C GLU A 80 -1.63 12.02 -11.41
N ASP A 81 -0.78 11.24 -10.72
CA ASP A 81 0.46 11.74 -10.14
C ASP A 81 1.54 11.91 -11.23
N PRO A 82 2.64 12.60 -10.94
CA PRO A 82 3.75 12.70 -11.88
C PRO A 82 4.23 11.32 -12.38
N PRO A 83 4.45 11.15 -13.68
CA PRO A 83 4.86 9.86 -14.26
C PRO A 83 6.18 9.35 -13.67
N LEU A 84 6.25 8.04 -13.41
CA LEU A 84 7.38 7.44 -12.71
C LEU A 84 8.71 7.55 -13.47
N ASP A 85 8.67 7.58 -14.80
CA ASP A 85 9.84 7.80 -15.65
C ASP A 85 10.45 9.20 -15.47
N ARG A 86 9.60 10.20 -15.15
CA ARG A 86 10.05 11.55 -14.81
C ARG A 86 10.60 11.66 -13.40
N LEU A 87 10.15 10.81 -12.50
CA LEU A 87 10.59 10.81 -11.09
C LEU A 87 11.86 9.97 -10.86
N ARG A 88 12.00 8.84 -11.56
CA ARG A 88 13.11 7.90 -11.36
C ARG A 88 14.50 8.53 -11.40
N PRO A 89 14.82 9.48 -12.31
CA PRO A 89 16.13 10.14 -12.32
C PRO A 89 16.40 11.05 -11.11
N HIS A 90 15.38 11.42 -10.36
CA HIS A 90 15.46 12.39 -9.25
C HIS A 90 15.36 11.76 -7.86
N VAL A 91 15.21 10.44 -7.78
CA VAL A 91 15.17 9.73 -6.50
C VAL A 91 16.43 8.88 -6.30
N PRO A 92 16.85 8.62 -5.05
CA PRO A 92 18.05 7.83 -4.78
C PRO A 92 17.97 6.40 -5.34
N PRO A 93 19.10 5.75 -5.64
CA PRO A 93 19.14 4.32 -5.92
C PRO A 93 18.48 3.52 -4.80
N GLY A 94 17.64 2.55 -5.16
CA GLY A 94 16.89 1.72 -4.20
C GLY A 94 15.64 2.37 -3.62
N PHE A 95 15.32 3.62 -3.97
CA PHE A 95 14.06 4.26 -3.60
C PHE A 95 12.90 3.61 -4.38
N LEU A 96 11.91 3.09 -3.64
CA LEU A 96 10.79 2.35 -4.20
C LEU A 96 9.75 3.29 -4.84
N LEU A 97 9.39 3.02 -6.09
CA LEU A 97 8.28 3.65 -6.79
C LEU A 97 7.18 2.62 -7.03
N GLY A 98 6.08 2.71 -6.28
CA GLY A 98 4.91 1.87 -6.48
C GLY A 98 3.89 2.54 -7.40
N LEU A 99 3.13 1.76 -8.14
CA LEU A 99 2.10 2.24 -9.07
C LEU A 99 0.74 1.59 -8.80
N SER A 100 -0.31 2.42 -8.72
CA SER A 100 -1.71 1.95 -8.73
C SER A 100 -2.16 1.59 -10.13
N VAL A 101 -2.82 0.42 -10.28
CA VAL A 101 -3.42 -0.04 -11.54
C VAL A 101 -4.81 -0.61 -11.26
N GLY A 102 -5.85 -0.01 -11.83
CA GLY A 102 -7.26 -0.43 -11.66
C GLY A 102 -7.95 -0.85 -12.95
N SER A 103 -7.32 -0.63 -14.11
CA SER A 103 -7.92 -0.95 -15.42
C SER A 103 -6.88 -1.42 -16.45
N PRO A 104 -7.30 -2.09 -17.54
CA PRO A 104 -6.40 -2.45 -18.63
C PRO A 104 -5.70 -1.25 -19.27
N ALA A 105 -6.38 -0.11 -19.38
CA ALA A 105 -5.80 1.12 -19.93
C ALA A 105 -4.69 1.68 -19.02
N GLU A 106 -4.87 1.60 -17.70
CA GLU A 106 -3.84 1.97 -16.73
C GLU A 106 -2.66 1.00 -16.74
N ALA A 107 -2.93 -0.30 -16.88
CA ALA A 107 -1.89 -1.31 -17.03
C ALA A 107 -1.04 -1.05 -18.27
N GLU A 108 -1.66 -0.74 -19.40
CA GLU A 108 -0.91 -0.44 -20.64
C GLU A 108 -0.03 0.80 -20.50
N ARG A 109 -0.50 1.88 -19.87
CA ARG A 109 0.34 3.04 -19.56
C ARG A 109 1.47 2.69 -18.60
N GLY A 110 1.12 1.96 -17.53
CA GLY A 110 2.05 1.59 -16.46
C GLY A 110 3.19 0.67 -16.90
N ARG A 111 3.01 -0.11 -17.97
CA ARG A 111 4.05 -0.99 -18.52
C ARG A 111 5.30 -0.25 -18.99
N ALA A 112 5.15 1.00 -19.41
CA ALA A 112 6.27 1.84 -19.83
C ALA A 112 7.00 2.53 -18.67
N TRP A 113 6.43 2.47 -17.46
CA TRP A 113 6.97 3.19 -16.30
C TRP A 113 7.84 2.29 -15.42
N PRO A 114 8.96 2.81 -14.88
CA PRO A 114 9.91 2.06 -14.07
C PRO A 114 9.39 1.86 -12.63
N ALA A 115 8.25 1.18 -12.49
CA ALA A 115 7.68 0.84 -11.20
C ALA A 115 8.39 -0.37 -10.58
N ASP A 116 8.70 -0.29 -9.28
CA ASP A 116 9.28 -1.39 -8.52
C ASP A 116 8.22 -2.42 -8.09
N TYR A 117 6.95 -2.02 -8.03
CA TYR A 117 5.80 -2.91 -7.84
C TYR A 117 4.51 -2.26 -8.33
N TRP A 118 3.53 -3.09 -8.66
CA TRP A 118 2.16 -2.64 -8.94
C TRP A 118 1.21 -2.98 -7.79
N SER A 119 0.27 -2.07 -7.51
CA SER A 119 -0.87 -2.31 -6.62
C SER A 119 -2.14 -2.37 -7.47
N VAL A 120 -2.71 -3.57 -7.62
CA VAL A 120 -3.87 -3.82 -8.48
C VAL A 120 -5.14 -3.93 -7.66
N GLY A 121 -6.16 -3.15 -8.02
CA GLY A 121 -7.45 -3.16 -7.33
C GLY A 121 -8.47 -2.18 -7.90
N PRO A 122 -9.67 -2.10 -7.29
CA PRO A 122 -10.05 -2.82 -6.06
C PRO A 122 -10.35 -4.30 -6.31
N CYS A 123 -9.75 -5.20 -5.54
CA CYS A 123 -10.04 -6.63 -5.66
C CYS A 123 -11.48 -6.95 -5.25
N PHE A 124 -11.96 -6.32 -4.17
CA PHE A 124 -13.32 -6.49 -3.63
C PHE A 124 -13.93 -5.12 -3.30
N ALA A 125 -15.22 -5.08 -2.99
CA ALA A 125 -15.90 -3.86 -2.59
C ALA A 125 -15.22 -3.21 -1.37
N THR A 126 -15.01 -1.89 -1.42
CA THR A 126 -14.33 -1.12 -0.38
C THR A 126 -14.92 0.26 -0.22
N ALA A 127 -14.99 0.75 1.02
CA ALA A 127 -15.40 2.11 1.33
C ALA A 127 -14.22 3.08 1.53
N ASN A 128 -12.96 2.57 1.56
CA ASN A 128 -11.80 3.39 1.90
C ASN A 128 -11.29 4.26 0.73
N LYS A 129 -11.79 4.05 -0.49
CA LYS A 129 -11.50 4.86 -1.66
C LYS A 129 -12.78 5.05 -2.47
N SER A 130 -13.34 6.26 -2.46
CA SER A 130 -14.62 6.58 -3.10
C SER A 130 -14.60 6.46 -4.63
N ASP A 131 -13.42 6.57 -5.23
CA ASP A 131 -13.13 6.49 -6.66
C ASP A 131 -12.51 5.13 -7.08
N ALA A 132 -12.67 4.10 -6.27
CA ALA A 132 -12.00 2.81 -6.48
C ALA A 132 -12.50 2.01 -7.71
N GLY A 133 -13.60 2.41 -8.33
CA GLY A 133 -14.20 1.65 -9.44
C GLY A 133 -14.92 0.37 -9.01
N ALA A 134 -15.37 -0.43 -10.00
CA ALA A 134 -16.03 -1.71 -9.75
C ALA A 134 -15.02 -2.77 -9.26
N PRO A 135 -15.42 -3.66 -8.32
CA PRO A 135 -14.56 -4.73 -7.86
C PRO A 135 -14.15 -5.68 -8.98
N LEU A 136 -12.86 -5.99 -9.04
CA LEU A 136 -12.26 -6.88 -10.07
C LEU A 136 -12.54 -8.37 -9.80
N GLY A 137 -12.69 -8.76 -8.54
CA GLY A 137 -12.61 -10.14 -8.11
C GLY A 137 -11.20 -10.73 -8.31
N ALA A 138 -10.99 -11.98 -7.90
CA ALA A 138 -9.70 -12.66 -8.06
C ALA A 138 -9.32 -12.85 -9.54
N GLU A 139 -10.28 -13.12 -10.40
CA GLU A 139 -10.05 -13.33 -11.83
C GLU A 139 -9.71 -12.02 -12.56
N GLY A 140 -10.40 -10.92 -12.25
CA GLY A 140 -10.06 -9.59 -12.79
C GLY A 140 -8.68 -9.12 -12.30
N PHE A 141 -8.35 -9.38 -11.05
CA PHE A 141 -7.01 -9.15 -10.50
C PHE A 141 -5.96 -9.92 -11.32
N ARG A 142 -6.16 -11.25 -11.53
CA ARG A 142 -5.24 -12.08 -12.31
C ARG A 142 -4.98 -11.52 -13.70
N ARG A 143 -6.05 -11.15 -14.43
CA ARG A 143 -5.92 -10.58 -15.79
C ARG A 143 -5.09 -9.30 -15.81
N LEU A 144 -5.28 -8.39 -14.85
CA LEU A 144 -4.49 -7.16 -14.77
C LEU A 144 -3.06 -7.44 -14.31
N ALA A 145 -2.87 -8.33 -13.35
CA ALA A 145 -1.54 -8.69 -12.85
C ALA A 145 -0.64 -9.29 -13.95
N GLN A 146 -1.22 -10.05 -14.88
CA GLN A 146 -0.49 -10.61 -16.03
C GLN A 146 0.00 -9.56 -17.04
N LEU A 147 -0.53 -8.34 -16.98
CA LEU A 147 -0.08 -7.22 -17.82
C LEU A 147 1.14 -6.50 -17.24
N ALA A 148 1.53 -6.79 -16.00
CA ALA A 148 2.72 -6.19 -15.40
C ALA A 148 4.00 -6.62 -16.15
N PRO A 149 5.02 -5.76 -16.23
CA PRO A 149 6.32 -6.14 -16.78
C PRO A 149 6.90 -7.38 -16.06
N ALA A 150 7.61 -8.21 -16.79
CA ALA A 150 8.22 -9.42 -16.23
C ALA A 150 9.14 -9.08 -15.03
N GLY A 151 8.96 -9.78 -13.92
CA GLY A 151 9.71 -9.56 -12.69
C GLY A 151 9.15 -8.45 -11.78
N THR A 152 8.14 -7.67 -12.21
CA THR A 152 7.49 -6.66 -11.37
C THR A 152 6.52 -7.34 -10.40
N PRO A 153 6.74 -7.27 -9.07
CA PRO A 153 5.79 -7.78 -8.09
C PRO A 153 4.44 -7.06 -8.19
N VAL A 154 3.35 -7.83 -8.11
CA VAL A 154 1.99 -7.27 -8.09
C VAL A 154 1.32 -7.61 -6.77
N ILE A 155 0.79 -6.60 -6.08
CA ILE A 155 0.04 -6.78 -4.83
C ILE A 155 -1.43 -6.45 -5.06
N GLY A 156 -2.32 -7.16 -4.36
CA GLY A 156 -3.76 -6.92 -4.43
C GLY A 156 -4.22 -5.95 -3.35
N ILE A 157 -5.09 -5.00 -3.72
CA ILE A 157 -5.67 -4.00 -2.80
C ILE A 157 -7.18 -3.87 -2.99
N GLY A 158 -7.85 -3.30 -2.00
CA GLY A 158 -9.28 -2.97 -2.03
C GLY A 158 -10.16 -4.11 -1.54
N GLY A 159 -10.82 -3.92 -0.39
CA GLY A 159 -11.73 -4.88 0.23
C GLY A 159 -11.08 -6.20 0.66
N VAL A 160 -9.76 -6.26 0.74
CA VAL A 160 -9.04 -7.46 1.19
C VAL A 160 -9.18 -7.62 2.69
N THR A 161 -9.54 -8.86 3.10
CA THR A 161 -9.74 -9.29 4.48
C THR A 161 -9.06 -10.63 4.71
N VAL A 162 -9.00 -11.11 5.95
CA VAL A 162 -8.48 -12.46 6.27
C VAL A 162 -9.21 -13.56 5.47
N ALA A 163 -10.53 -13.41 5.29
CA ALA A 163 -11.36 -14.42 4.61
C ALA A 163 -11.08 -14.53 3.09
N ASN A 164 -10.60 -13.47 2.44
CA ASN A 164 -10.44 -13.44 0.98
C ASN A 164 -9.00 -13.24 0.49
N ALA A 165 -8.05 -12.90 1.37
CA ALA A 165 -6.66 -12.63 1.03
C ALA A 165 -5.99 -13.79 0.28
N ALA A 166 -6.22 -15.03 0.71
CA ALA A 166 -5.69 -16.23 0.03
C ALA A 166 -6.15 -16.36 -1.42
N ALA A 167 -7.36 -15.89 -1.76
CA ALA A 167 -7.85 -15.93 -3.15
C ALA A 167 -7.05 -14.98 -4.06
N VAL A 168 -6.62 -13.83 -3.53
CA VAL A 168 -5.80 -12.85 -4.26
C VAL A 168 -4.39 -13.41 -4.49
N VAL A 169 -3.80 -14.05 -3.48
CA VAL A 169 -2.47 -14.69 -3.61
C VAL A 169 -2.52 -15.85 -4.60
N ARG A 170 -3.53 -16.74 -4.53
CA ARG A 170 -3.72 -17.80 -5.53
C ARG A 170 -3.96 -17.26 -6.94
N ALA A 171 -4.43 -16.04 -7.08
CA ALA A 171 -4.55 -15.36 -8.38
C ALA A 171 -3.23 -14.76 -8.89
N GLY A 172 -2.13 -14.92 -8.16
CA GLY A 172 -0.77 -14.52 -8.56
C GLY A 172 -0.23 -13.27 -7.85
N ALA A 173 -0.90 -12.78 -6.79
CA ALA A 173 -0.36 -11.67 -6.03
C ALA A 173 0.88 -12.08 -5.22
N ALA A 174 1.91 -11.23 -5.23
CA ALA A 174 3.08 -11.33 -4.35
C ALA A 174 2.75 -10.96 -2.89
N GLY A 175 1.57 -10.42 -2.65
CA GLY A 175 1.08 -10.03 -1.33
C GLY A 175 -0.18 -9.18 -1.43
N VAL A 176 -0.60 -8.61 -0.31
CA VAL A 176 -1.80 -7.76 -0.23
C VAL A 176 -1.52 -6.44 0.46
N ALA A 177 -2.28 -5.41 0.09
CA ALA A 177 -2.31 -4.11 0.77
C ALA A 177 -3.70 -3.89 1.39
N VAL A 178 -3.71 -3.42 2.64
CA VAL A 178 -4.94 -3.27 3.42
C VAL A 178 -4.98 -1.94 4.19
N ILE A 179 -6.19 -1.42 4.38
CA ILE A 179 -6.50 -0.30 5.28
C ILE A 179 -7.48 -0.81 6.36
N GLY A 180 -8.74 -0.95 6.00
CA GLY A 180 -9.83 -1.23 6.93
C GLY A 180 -9.72 -2.57 7.66
N ALA A 181 -9.06 -3.55 7.07
CA ALA A 181 -8.86 -4.85 7.71
C ALA A 181 -7.93 -4.79 8.94
N VAL A 182 -7.14 -3.71 9.08
CA VAL A 182 -6.24 -3.51 10.24
C VAL A 182 -6.75 -2.38 11.14
N TRP A 183 -7.31 -1.31 10.57
CA TRP A 183 -7.69 -0.11 11.35
C TRP A 183 -9.19 -0.01 11.65
N GLY A 184 -10.03 -0.80 10.99
CA GLY A 184 -11.48 -0.71 11.05
C GLY A 184 -12.16 -2.00 11.47
N GLY A 185 -13.53 -1.98 11.45
CA GLY A 185 -14.32 -3.20 11.57
C GLY A 185 -14.29 -3.90 12.92
N GLY A 186 -13.95 -3.18 14.02
CA GLY A 186 -13.88 -3.79 15.36
C GLY A 186 -12.53 -4.45 15.67
N ALA A 187 -11.51 -4.25 14.83
CA ALA A 187 -10.15 -4.68 15.15
C ALA A 187 -9.65 -3.89 16.38
N THR A 188 -9.63 -4.53 17.53
CA THR A 188 -9.14 -3.94 18.79
C THR A 188 -7.60 -3.98 18.88
N ASP A 189 -6.96 -4.79 18.06
CA ASP A 189 -5.52 -4.99 18.01
C ASP A 189 -5.00 -5.05 16.57
N PRO A 190 -4.32 -3.98 16.07
CA PRO A 190 -3.75 -3.95 14.73
C PRO A 190 -2.65 -5.02 14.53
N GLY A 191 -1.95 -5.40 15.57
CA GLY A 191 -0.96 -6.46 15.52
C GLY A 191 -1.60 -7.83 15.26
N ALA A 192 -2.65 -8.17 15.99
CA ALA A 192 -3.39 -9.41 15.76
C ALA A 192 -4.02 -9.46 14.36
N ALA A 193 -4.60 -8.35 13.89
CA ALA A 193 -5.19 -8.25 12.55
C ALA A 193 -4.14 -8.44 11.45
N ALA A 194 -2.98 -7.80 11.58
CA ALA A 194 -1.88 -7.94 10.62
C ALA A 194 -1.30 -9.37 10.58
N ARG A 195 -1.11 -10.01 11.75
CA ARG A 195 -0.67 -11.42 11.83
C ARG A 195 -1.68 -12.38 11.22
N ALA A 196 -2.99 -12.18 11.49
CA ALA A 196 -4.04 -13.01 10.90
C ALA A 196 -4.04 -12.91 9.36
N LEU A 197 -3.88 -11.71 8.81
CA LEU A 197 -3.73 -11.51 7.37
C LEU A 197 -2.46 -12.18 6.83
N ARG A 198 -1.35 -12.07 7.54
CA ARG A 198 -0.08 -12.71 7.14
C ARG A 198 -0.22 -14.23 7.09
N ALA A 199 -0.82 -14.83 8.11
CA ALA A 199 -1.07 -16.25 8.17
C ALA A 199 -2.02 -16.75 7.05
N ALA A 200 -2.99 -15.92 6.65
CA ALA A 200 -3.92 -16.26 5.57
C ALA A 200 -3.28 -16.27 4.17
N ILE A 201 -2.08 -15.72 4.00
CA ILE A 201 -1.37 -15.61 2.71
C ILE A 201 0.00 -16.30 2.69
N ALA A 202 0.35 -16.99 3.78
CA ALA A 202 1.59 -17.74 3.92
C ALA A 202 1.63 -19.02 3.07
#